data_9bd5b0688dce1c1fcefa183af8ffd2df
#
_entry.id   9bd5b0688dce1c1fcefa183af8ffd2df
#
_cell.length_a   1.000
_cell.length_b   1.000
_cell.length_c   1.000
_cell.angle_alpha   90.00
_cell.angle_beta   90.00
_cell.angle_gamma   90.00
#
_symmetry.space_group_name_H-M   'P 1'
#
loop_
_entity.id
_entity.type
_entity.pdbx_description
1 polymer ?
#
loop_
_entity_poly.entity_id
_entity_poly.type
_entity_poly.pdbx_seq_one_letter_code
_entity_poly.pdbx_strand_id
1 'polypeptide(L)'
;MRSSDQFSRRDFLQSSAVASAGLWGLTVGGQTVTAKVQNDVIDIGSRRELFVDHFLIEDLVGETQLQLHHPVPREVVLKHDAPWEGTGSGYHSVFQDGDRYRMYYKAWHLEVTEKKLNTGRHPLYLCYAESKDGINWEKP
;
A
#
# COMPACT_ATOMS: atom_id res chain seq x y z
N MET A 1 9.37 -28.81 8.46
CA MET A 1 9.93 -27.98 7.38
C MET A 1 8.90 -27.97 6.25
N ARG A 2 8.06 -26.94 6.16
CA ARG A 2 7.12 -26.74 5.06
C ARG A 2 7.69 -25.67 4.15
N SER A 3 7.97 -26.06 2.91
CA SER A 3 8.36 -25.17 1.82
C SER A 3 7.21 -24.21 1.53
N SER A 4 7.45 -22.92 1.60
CA SER A 4 6.53 -21.88 1.15
C SER A 4 6.71 -21.73 -0.36
N ASP A 5 5.81 -22.34 -1.13
CA ASP A 5 5.70 -22.05 -2.56
C ASP A 5 5.27 -20.60 -2.73
N GLN A 6 6.22 -19.74 -3.08
CA GLN A 6 5.95 -18.37 -3.49
C GLN A 6 5.43 -18.40 -4.94
N PHE A 7 4.12 -18.20 -5.09
CA PHE A 7 3.51 -17.92 -6.39
C PHE A 7 4.12 -16.65 -6.99
N SER A 8 4.77 -16.80 -8.12
CA SER A 8 5.42 -15.68 -8.81
C SER A 8 4.41 -14.96 -9.72
N ARG A 9 4.62 -13.66 -9.96
CA ARG A 9 3.81 -12.87 -10.92
C ARG A 9 3.82 -13.47 -12.34
N ARG A 10 4.83 -14.26 -12.69
CA ARG A 10 4.93 -14.97 -13.96
C ARG A 10 3.94 -16.13 -14.05
N ASP A 11 3.69 -16.82 -12.95
CA ASP A 11 2.78 -17.96 -12.89
C ASP A 11 1.33 -17.50 -13.05
N PHE A 12 0.99 -16.30 -12.55
CA PHE A 12 -0.31 -15.66 -12.74
C PHE A 12 -0.59 -15.34 -14.22
N LEU A 13 0.39 -14.81 -14.96
CA LEU A 13 0.23 -14.47 -16.37
C LEU A 13 0.17 -15.69 -17.29
N GLN A 14 0.77 -16.82 -16.92
CA GLN A 14 0.70 -18.07 -17.69
C GLN A 14 -0.64 -18.80 -17.50
N SER A 15 -1.28 -18.67 -16.33
CA SER A 15 -2.59 -19.27 -16.07
C SER A 15 -3.72 -18.61 -16.84
N SER A 16 -3.58 -17.33 -17.21
CA SER A 16 -4.60 -16.58 -17.96
C SER A 16 -4.61 -16.85 -19.46
N ALA A 17 -3.58 -17.49 -20.01
CA ALA A 17 -3.43 -17.70 -21.46
C ALA A 17 -4.05 -19.01 -21.98
N VAL A 18 -4.57 -19.87 -21.13
CA VAL A 18 -5.10 -21.20 -21.52
C VAL A 18 -6.63 -21.22 -21.73
N ALA A 19 -7.32 -20.14 -21.42
CA ALA A 19 -8.80 -20.11 -21.46
C ALA A 19 -9.41 -19.75 -22.83
N SER A 20 -8.63 -19.55 -23.90
CA SER A 20 -9.17 -19.04 -25.19
C SER A 20 -8.93 -19.92 -26.42
N ALA A 21 -8.63 -21.20 -26.29
CA ALA A 21 -8.51 -22.08 -27.45
C ALA A 21 -9.25 -23.39 -27.23
N GLY A 22 -10.43 -23.55 -27.87
CA GLY A 22 -10.98 -24.86 -28.07
C GLY A 22 -12.49 -25.01 -28.10
N LEU A 23 -13.18 -24.28 -28.99
CA LEU A 23 -14.50 -24.68 -29.45
C LEU A 23 -14.34 -25.44 -30.78
N TRP A 24 -14.03 -26.73 -30.73
CA TRP A 24 -14.28 -27.66 -31.79
C TRP A 24 -15.00 -28.88 -31.24
N GLY A 25 -16.18 -29.12 -31.76
CA GLY A 25 -17.12 -30.09 -31.26
C GLY A 25 -16.67 -31.55 -31.37
N LEU A 26 -17.01 -32.30 -30.32
CA LEU A 26 -17.31 -33.70 -30.36
C LEU A 26 -18.61 -33.91 -29.57
N THR A 27 -19.70 -34.08 -30.30
CA THR A 27 -20.97 -34.54 -29.75
C THR A 27 -20.89 -36.04 -29.50
N VAL A 28 -20.72 -36.42 -28.23
CA VAL A 28 -21.02 -37.77 -27.75
C VAL A 28 -21.85 -37.64 -26.49
N GLY A 29 -23.12 -38.06 -26.57
CA GLY A 29 -23.98 -38.38 -25.43
C GLY A 29 -24.22 -37.21 -24.43
N GLY A 30 -25.37 -36.53 -24.58
CA GLY A 30 -25.84 -35.41 -23.80
C GLY A 30 -25.72 -35.50 -22.27
N GLN A 31 -24.64 -35.07 -21.74
CA GLN A 31 -24.56 -34.52 -20.37
C GLN A 31 -23.73 -33.25 -20.43
N THR A 32 -24.42 -32.13 -20.44
CA THR A 32 -23.78 -30.83 -20.16
C THR A 32 -23.32 -30.87 -18.72
N VAL A 33 -22.04 -31.14 -18.50
CA VAL A 33 -21.40 -30.90 -17.21
C VAL A 33 -21.27 -29.39 -17.08
N THR A 34 -22.28 -28.74 -16.53
CA THR A 34 -22.17 -27.39 -16.03
C THR A 34 -21.23 -27.48 -14.83
N ALA A 35 -19.96 -27.18 -15.03
CA ALA A 35 -19.06 -26.93 -13.91
C ALA A 35 -19.66 -25.76 -13.13
N LYS A 36 -20.27 -26.06 -11.98
CA LYS A 36 -20.68 -25.06 -11.01
C LYS A 36 -19.37 -24.43 -10.53
N VAL A 37 -19.07 -23.21 -11.00
CA VAL A 37 -18.00 -22.41 -10.42
C VAL A 37 -18.44 -22.18 -8.98
N GLN A 38 -17.88 -22.95 -8.07
CA GLN A 38 -18.05 -22.75 -6.67
C GLN A 38 -17.21 -21.51 -6.34
N ASN A 39 -17.86 -20.36 -6.26
CA ASN A 39 -17.23 -19.17 -5.73
C ASN A 39 -17.04 -19.41 -4.24
N ASP A 40 -15.88 -19.94 -3.87
CA ASP A 40 -15.51 -20.06 -2.47
C ASP A 40 -15.34 -18.66 -1.91
N VAL A 41 -16.15 -18.33 -0.90
CA VAL A 41 -16.01 -17.06 -0.17
C VAL A 41 -14.61 -17.00 0.42
N ILE A 42 -13.88 -15.95 0.10
CA ILE A 42 -12.54 -15.73 0.61
C ILE A 42 -12.63 -15.27 2.06
N ASP A 43 -12.12 -16.09 2.99
CA ASP A 43 -12.03 -15.71 4.39
C ASP A 43 -10.83 -14.77 4.61
N ILE A 44 -11.10 -13.49 4.85
CA ILE A 44 -10.08 -12.49 5.18
C ILE A 44 -9.78 -12.42 6.69
N GLY A 45 -10.57 -13.11 7.54
CA GLY A 45 -10.42 -13.07 9.00
C GLY A 45 -10.50 -11.64 9.55
N SER A 46 -9.49 -11.24 10.33
CA SER A 46 -9.39 -9.88 10.90
C SER A 46 -8.45 -8.95 10.11
N ARG A 47 -7.98 -9.34 8.93
CA ARG A 47 -7.10 -8.52 8.10
C ARG A 47 -7.84 -7.31 7.56
N ARG A 48 -7.12 -6.20 7.39
CA ARG A 48 -7.60 -5.03 6.65
C ARG A 48 -7.23 -5.23 5.19
N GLU A 49 -8.23 -5.18 4.33
CA GLU A 49 -8.05 -5.30 2.88
C GLU A 49 -8.46 -4.00 2.20
N LEU A 50 -7.69 -3.60 1.20
CA LEU A 50 -7.98 -2.43 0.39
C LEU A 50 -8.77 -2.86 -0.85
N PHE A 51 -9.92 -2.24 -1.08
CA PHE A 51 -10.71 -2.43 -2.30
C PHE A 51 -10.10 -1.62 -3.46
N VAL A 52 -8.95 -2.07 -3.96
CA VAL A 52 -8.25 -1.44 -5.10
C VAL A 52 -8.73 -1.95 -6.45
N ASP A 53 -9.41 -3.09 -6.44
CA ASP A 53 -10.03 -3.75 -7.59
C ASP A 53 -11.26 -4.55 -7.16
N HIS A 54 -11.77 -5.41 -8.04
CA HIS A 54 -12.96 -6.23 -7.78
C HIS A 54 -12.63 -7.64 -7.24
N PHE A 55 -11.38 -7.95 -6.93
CA PHE A 55 -10.98 -9.31 -6.54
C PHE A 55 -11.71 -9.85 -5.30
N LEU A 56 -11.98 -8.98 -4.33
CA LEU A 56 -12.70 -9.32 -3.08
C LEU A 56 -14.19 -8.95 -3.13
N ILE A 57 -14.69 -8.55 -4.30
CA ILE A 57 -16.08 -8.08 -4.47
C ILE A 57 -16.80 -9.05 -5.39
N GLU A 58 -17.78 -9.76 -4.87
CA GLU A 58 -18.62 -10.64 -5.66
C GLU A 58 -19.63 -9.86 -6.50
N ASP A 59 -20.28 -8.85 -5.90
CA ASP A 59 -21.27 -8.03 -6.57
C ASP A 59 -21.36 -6.63 -5.94
N LEU A 60 -21.76 -5.65 -6.74
CA LEU A 60 -22.07 -4.28 -6.30
C LEU A 60 -23.57 -4.06 -6.45
N VAL A 61 -24.26 -3.90 -5.34
CA VAL A 61 -25.73 -3.78 -5.30
C VAL A 61 -26.17 -2.32 -5.17
N GLY A 62 -27.20 -1.94 -5.95
CA GLY A 62 -27.74 -0.58 -5.94
C GLY A 62 -26.79 0.43 -6.60
N GLU A 63 -26.62 1.59 -5.97
CA GLU A 63 -25.74 2.66 -6.44
C GLU A 63 -24.31 2.56 -5.89
N THR A 64 -23.93 1.39 -5.36
CA THR A 64 -22.59 1.15 -4.81
C THR A 64 -21.54 1.19 -5.90
N GLN A 65 -20.47 1.94 -5.68
CA GLN A 65 -19.34 2.04 -6.62
C GLN A 65 -18.02 2.17 -5.88
N LEU A 66 -16.93 1.72 -6.51
CA LEU A 66 -15.58 2.01 -6.04
C LEU A 66 -15.26 3.48 -6.35
N GLN A 67 -14.90 4.24 -5.33
CA GLN A 67 -14.59 5.66 -5.47
C GLN A 67 -13.23 5.97 -4.86
N LEU A 68 -12.34 6.56 -5.65
CA LEU A 68 -11.09 7.10 -5.15
C LEU A 68 -11.37 8.40 -4.36
N HIS A 69 -11.04 8.38 -3.09
CA HIS A 69 -11.14 9.57 -2.25
C HIS A 69 -9.94 10.49 -2.47
N HIS A 70 -10.21 11.76 -2.76
CA HIS A 70 -9.16 12.76 -2.87
C HIS A 70 -8.76 13.24 -1.46
N PRO A 71 -7.43 13.35 -1.18
CA PRO A 71 -6.98 13.89 0.09
C PRO A 71 -7.46 15.33 0.27
N VAL A 72 -7.95 15.65 1.46
CA VAL A 72 -8.34 17.00 1.84
C VAL A 72 -7.27 17.54 2.77
N PRO A 73 -6.59 18.66 2.42
CA PRO A 73 -5.62 19.30 3.30
C PRO A 73 -6.26 19.69 4.63
N ARG A 74 -5.59 19.38 5.72
CA ARG A 74 -5.97 19.73 7.07
C ARG A 74 -4.91 20.64 7.68
N GLU A 75 -4.80 20.63 9.00
CA GLU A 75 -3.83 21.39 9.76
C GLU A 75 -2.38 20.91 9.52
N VAL A 76 -1.42 21.80 9.79
CA VAL A 76 0.00 21.44 9.83
C VAL A 76 0.31 20.80 11.19
N VAL A 77 0.54 19.51 11.20
CA VAL A 77 0.76 18.71 12.42
C VAL A 77 2.19 18.73 12.90
N LEU A 78 3.18 18.95 12.02
CA LEU A 78 4.59 19.01 12.37
C LEU A 78 5.31 20.02 11.46
N LYS A 79 6.15 20.88 12.05
CA LYS A 79 7.07 21.74 11.30
C LYS A 79 8.49 21.24 11.47
N HIS A 80 9.23 21.21 10.37
CA HIS A 80 10.65 20.84 10.38
C HIS A 80 11.51 22.10 10.54
N ASP A 81 11.57 22.62 11.74
CA ASP A 81 12.22 23.88 12.09
C ASP A 81 13.30 23.76 13.17
N ALA A 82 13.57 22.54 13.62
CA ALA A 82 14.62 22.29 14.58
C ALA A 82 16.02 22.49 13.94
N PRO A 83 17.03 22.97 14.71
CA PRO A 83 18.36 23.28 14.17
C PRO A 83 19.05 22.10 13.47
N TRP A 84 18.72 20.87 13.86
CA TRP A 84 19.29 19.65 13.28
C TRP A 84 18.54 19.14 12.03
N GLU A 85 17.41 19.74 11.67
CA GLU A 85 16.61 19.26 10.53
C GLU A 85 17.13 19.79 9.19
N GLY A 86 17.91 20.85 9.22
CA GLY A 86 18.53 21.43 8.02
C GLY A 86 17.50 22.09 7.09
N THR A 87 17.64 21.85 5.79
CA THR A 87 16.79 22.48 4.76
C THR A 87 15.77 21.52 4.16
N GLY A 88 15.79 20.27 4.56
CA GLY A 88 14.83 19.27 4.05
C GLY A 88 14.64 18.09 4.99
N SER A 89 13.44 17.56 4.97
CA SER A 89 13.06 16.37 5.71
C SER A 89 12.18 15.47 4.85
N GLY A 90 12.22 14.16 5.10
CA GLY A 90 11.43 13.21 4.32
C GLY A 90 11.47 11.80 4.87
N TYR A 91 10.89 10.89 4.12
CA TYR A 91 10.80 9.46 4.47
C TYR A 91 10.12 9.23 5.83
N HIS A 92 9.03 9.93 6.08
CA HIS A 92 8.27 9.79 7.31
C HIS A 92 7.64 8.41 7.42
N SER A 93 7.87 7.77 8.57
CA SER A 93 7.22 6.50 8.93
C SER A 93 6.49 6.72 10.25
N VAL A 94 5.17 6.56 10.23
CA VAL A 94 4.30 6.75 11.39
C VAL A 94 3.66 5.43 11.74
N PHE A 95 3.68 5.07 13.02
CA PHE A 95 3.00 3.88 13.52
C PHE A 95 2.52 4.11 14.95
N GLN A 96 1.53 3.33 15.35
CA GLN A 96 1.04 3.31 16.72
C GLN A 96 1.86 2.31 17.54
N ASP A 97 2.33 2.76 18.71
CA ASP A 97 3.05 1.95 19.70
C ASP A 97 2.38 2.13 21.07
N GLY A 98 1.54 1.18 21.43
CA GLY A 98 0.74 1.23 22.63
C GLY A 98 -0.24 2.42 22.62
N ASP A 99 -0.06 3.33 23.57
CA ASP A 99 -0.91 4.51 23.80
C ASP A 99 -0.46 5.76 23.06
N ARG A 100 0.56 5.67 22.21
CA ARG A 100 1.09 6.80 21.45
C ARG A 100 1.40 6.46 20.01
N TYR A 101 1.56 7.49 19.20
CA TYR A 101 2.08 7.42 17.84
C TYR A 101 3.54 7.82 17.85
N ARG A 102 4.34 7.13 17.05
CA ARG A 102 5.76 7.41 16.81
C ARG A 102 5.99 7.73 15.36
N MET A 103 6.84 8.71 15.11
CA MET A 103 7.25 9.11 13.78
C MET A 103 8.77 9.11 13.70
N TYR A 104 9.31 8.38 12.73
CA TYR A 104 10.71 8.47 12.34
C TYR A 104 10.80 9.12 10.97
N TYR A 105 11.76 10.02 10.80
CA TYR A 105 11.99 10.70 9.55
C TYR A 105 13.46 11.04 9.37
N LYS A 106 13.87 11.30 8.13
CA LYS A 106 15.23 11.73 7.81
C LYS A 106 15.28 13.24 7.65
N ALA A 107 16.37 13.82 8.10
CA ALA A 107 16.67 15.23 7.93
C ALA A 107 18.04 15.41 7.27
N TRP A 108 18.14 16.39 6.37
CA TRP A 108 19.36 16.66 5.61
C TRP A 108 19.50 18.16 5.34
N HIS A 109 20.71 18.58 4.96
CA HIS A 109 20.96 19.91 4.48
C HIS A 109 21.34 19.89 3.00
N LEU A 110 20.55 20.58 2.21
CA LEU A 110 20.76 20.78 0.78
C LEU A 110 21.03 22.25 0.52
N GLU A 111 22.18 22.54 -0.06
CA GLU A 111 22.52 23.85 -0.54
C GLU A 111 22.64 23.80 -2.07
N VAL A 112 21.74 24.49 -2.74
CA VAL A 112 21.70 24.52 -4.20
C VAL A 112 22.28 25.86 -4.65
N THR A 113 23.41 25.81 -5.35
CA THR A 113 23.98 26.97 -6.05
C THR A 113 23.80 26.78 -7.56
N GLU A 114 24.01 27.86 -8.35
CA GLU A 114 23.86 27.76 -9.82
C GLU A 114 24.70 26.67 -10.48
N LYS A 115 25.73 26.15 -9.81
CA LYS A 115 26.69 25.20 -10.38
C LYS A 115 26.88 23.90 -9.59
N LYS A 116 26.39 23.83 -8.35
CA LYS A 116 26.64 22.68 -7.47
C LYS A 116 25.49 22.43 -6.51
N LEU A 117 25.28 21.15 -6.26
CA LEU A 117 24.51 20.65 -5.15
C LEU A 117 25.47 20.26 -4.02
N ASN A 118 25.40 20.93 -2.89
CA ASN A 118 26.18 20.61 -1.70
C ASN A 118 25.29 19.90 -0.66
N THR A 119 25.61 18.67 -0.35
CA THR A 119 24.89 17.83 0.65
C THR A 119 25.71 17.57 1.90
N GLY A 120 26.95 18.07 1.95
CA GLY A 120 27.91 17.75 2.99
C GLY A 120 27.92 18.68 4.19
N ARG A 121 27.01 19.67 4.28
CA ARG A 121 27.03 20.67 5.34
C ARG A 121 26.70 20.10 6.72
N HIS A 122 25.86 19.09 6.80
CA HIS A 122 25.70 18.25 7.98
C HIS A 122 25.33 16.81 7.58
N PRO A 123 25.54 15.84 8.47
CA PRO A 123 25.17 14.47 8.20
C PRO A 123 23.68 14.28 7.95
N LEU A 124 23.32 13.18 7.32
CA LEU A 124 21.94 12.72 7.27
C LEU A 124 21.55 12.21 8.66
N TYR A 125 20.58 12.84 9.28
CA TYR A 125 20.07 12.44 10.59
C TYR A 125 18.81 11.60 10.48
N LEU A 126 18.67 10.65 11.40
CA LEU A 126 17.39 10.01 11.71
C LEU A 126 16.77 10.76 12.87
N CYS A 127 15.63 11.38 12.63
CA CYS A 127 14.90 12.17 13.60
C CYS A 127 13.68 11.41 14.12
N TYR A 128 13.20 11.86 15.26
CA TYR A 128 12.08 11.26 15.97
C TYR A 128 11.08 12.33 16.43
N ALA A 129 9.81 11.99 16.37
CA ALA A 129 8.73 12.74 17.01
C ALA A 129 7.70 11.77 17.58
N GLU A 130 6.97 12.18 18.61
CA GLU A 130 5.90 11.40 19.21
C GLU A 130 4.62 12.22 19.41
N SER A 131 3.48 11.53 19.47
CA SER A 131 2.17 12.13 19.66
C SER A 131 1.25 11.16 20.42
N LYS A 132 0.30 11.71 21.19
CA LYS A 132 -0.77 10.93 21.83
C LYS A 132 -2.00 10.75 20.95
N ASP A 133 -2.20 11.64 19.99
CA ASP A 133 -3.42 11.72 19.18
C ASP A 133 -3.16 11.65 17.66
N GLY A 134 -1.89 11.62 17.24
CA GLY A 134 -1.49 11.62 15.82
C GLY A 134 -1.57 13.00 15.16
N ILE A 135 -1.95 14.05 15.90
CA ILE A 135 -2.12 15.42 15.43
C ILE A 135 -1.11 16.36 16.08
N ASN A 136 -1.02 16.30 17.40
CA ASN A 136 -0.09 17.13 18.18
C ASN A 136 1.22 16.38 18.40
N TRP A 137 2.26 16.74 17.62
CA TRP A 137 3.56 16.07 17.63
C TRP A 137 4.60 16.85 18.40
N GLU A 138 5.38 16.16 19.21
CA GLU A 138 6.49 16.68 19.99
C GLU A 138 7.81 16.06 19.53
N LYS A 139 8.87 16.84 19.52
CA LYS A 139 10.24 16.41 19.25
C LYS A 139 11.00 16.41 20.57
N PRO A 140 11.11 15.27 21.27
CA PRO A 140 11.75 15.19 22.58
C PRO A 140 13.27 15.37 22.52
#